data_4f93767d8b2b8e8a09bf02f7dc6288b4
#
_entry.id   4f93767d8b2b8e8a09bf02f7dc6288b4
#
_cell.length_a   1.000
_cell.length_b   1.000
_cell.length_c   1.000
_cell.angle_alpha   90.00
_cell.angle_beta   90.00
_cell.angle_gamma   90.00
#
_symmetry.space_group_name_H-M   'P 1'
#
loop_
_entity.id
_entity.type
_entity.pdbx_description
1 polymer ?
#
loop_
_entity_poly.entity_id
_entity_poly.type
_entity_poly.pdbx_seq_one_letter_code
_entity_poly.pdbx_strand_id
1 'polypeptide(L)'
;MYQNTSPQDSLAIVNDYINQWAAKELLIQKSLINLPVAKMEAFDRLVANYKSDLYTLAYKEALVNSRSDTLIGSDELAAFYANEQQNFLVKEKLIRLRFVSLPRNYSDVALIAQKLKTFEEADIRYLDSISIQFNKLNLNDSIWVPLNRILKEIGPLARDNEEIYLKKSQFFELKDSLGVYLGQVQEVLEVNDIAPLSYVKPSLEQILKIRRKQAFLKQIERDIIDEAIKNKALEIYN
;
A
#
# COMPACT_ATOMS: atom_id res chain seq x y z
N MET A 1 12.02 -27.32 9.98
CA MET A 1 12.39 -28.68 9.52
C MET A 1 13.87 -28.85 9.79
N TYR A 2 14.25 -29.50 10.88
CA TYR A 2 15.64 -29.90 11.12
C TYR A 2 15.87 -31.21 10.34
N GLN A 3 16.61 -31.09 9.25
CA GLN A 3 17.08 -32.33 8.53
C GLN A 3 18.01 -33.08 9.44
N ASN A 4 17.86 -34.41 9.50
CA ASN A 4 18.74 -35.34 10.17
C ASN A 4 20.16 -35.24 9.55
N THR A 5 20.99 -34.40 10.12
CA THR A 5 22.42 -34.34 9.82
C THR A 5 23.11 -35.51 10.52
N SER A 6 24.00 -36.25 9.81
CA SER A 6 24.77 -37.29 10.43
C SER A 6 25.71 -36.72 11.52
N PRO A 7 26.11 -37.49 12.55
CA PRO A 7 27.06 -37.00 13.56
C PRO A 7 28.38 -36.48 12.96
N GLN A 8 28.82 -37.06 11.82
CA GLN A 8 30.01 -36.62 11.11
C GLN A 8 29.83 -35.29 10.41
N ASP A 9 28.68 -35.06 9.76
CA ASP A 9 28.35 -33.80 9.12
C ASP A 9 28.19 -32.68 10.16
N SER A 10 27.64 -33.00 11.33
CA SER A 10 27.49 -32.08 12.45
C SER A 10 28.85 -31.58 12.97
N LEU A 11 29.82 -32.50 13.12
CA LEU A 11 31.20 -32.15 13.52
C LEU A 11 31.92 -31.32 12.45
N ALA A 12 31.72 -31.63 11.18
CA ALA A 12 32.29 -30.85 10.09
C ALA A 12 31.77 -29.41 10.10
N ILE A 13 30.45 -29.20 10.28
CA ILE A 13 29.83 -27.88 10.36
C ILE A 13 30.34 -27.07 11.56
N VAL A 14 30.47 -27.72 12.73
CA VAL A 14 31.02 -27.09 13.94
C VAL A 14 32.48 -26.66 13.75
N ASN A 15 33.32 -27.55 13.17
CA ASN A 15 34.70 -27.21 12.90
C ASN A 15 34.86 -26.08 11.88
N ASP A 16 34.05 -26.06 10.83
CA ASP A 16 34.04 -24.99 9.85
C ASP A 16 33.63 -23.66 10.49
N TYR A 17 32.59 -23.65 11.32
CA TYR A 17 32.16 -22.46 12.09
C TYR A 17 33.29 -21.95 13.01
N ILE A 18 33.95 -22.85 13.77
CA ILE A 18 35.07 -22.49 14.66
C ILE A 18 36.23 -21.88 13.86
N ASN A 19 36.58 -22.46 12.72
CA ASN A 19 37.64 -21.95 11.86
C ASN A 19 37.31 -20.58 11.28
N GLN A 20 36.08 -20.37 10.78
CA GLN A 20 35.62 -19.07 10.28
C GLN A 20 35.62 -18.03 11.37
N TRP A 21 35.12 -18.35 12.57
CA TRP A 21 35.13 -17.45 13.73
C TRP A 21 36.58 -17.09 14.13
N ALA A 22 37.45 -18.07 14.27
CA ALA A 22 38.86 -17.86 14.64
C ALA A 22 39.59 -17.01 13.58
N ALA A 23 39.38 -17.29 12.29
CA ALA A 23 39.94 -16.48 11.22
C ALA A 23 39.49 -15.02 11.27
N LYS A 24 38.20 -14.77 11.53
CA LYS A 24 37.64 -13.43 11.70
C LYS A 24 38.29 -12.69 12.86
N GLU A 25 38.39 -13.33 14.03
CA GLU A 25 39.00 -12.72 15.23
C GLU A 25 40.48 -12.39 15.01
N LEU A 26 41.26 -13.29 14.41
CA LEU A 26 42.64 -13.04 14.07
C LEU A 26 42.83 -11.92 13.03
N LEU A 27 41.95 -11.82 12.06
CA LEU A 27 41.97 -10.73 11.09
C LEU A 27 41.65 -9.38 11.75
N ILE A 28 40.69 -9.33 12.69
CA ILE A 28 40.39 -8.13 13.46
C ILE A 28 41.63 -7.70 14.28
N GLN A 29 42.27 -8.62 15.01
CA GLN A 29 43.47 -8.31 15.77
C GLN A 29 44.60 -7.76 14.89
N LYS A 30 44.83 -8.39 13.71
CA LYS A 30 45.81 -7.90 12.74
C LYS A 30 45.44 -6.54 12.16
N SER A 31 44.16 -6.28 11.96
CA SER A 31 43.68 -4.98 11.43
C SER A 31 43.99 -3.84 12.40
N LEU A 32 43.83 -4.08 13.72
CA LEU A 32 44.14 -3.07 14.75
C LEU A 32 45.62 -2.67 14.79
N ILE A 33 46.51 -3.55 14.33
CA ILE A 33 47.98 -3.28 14.30
C ILE A 33 48.38 -2.66 12.96
N ASN A 34 47.73 -3.05 11.85
CA ASN A 34 48.21 -2.73 10.51
C ASN A 34 47.43 -1.62 9.80
N LEU A 35 46.27 -1.24 10.30
CA LEU A 35 45.51 -0.14 9.70
C LEU A 35 46.02 1.22 10.20
N PRO A 36 46.01 2.26 9.33
CA PRO A 36 46.29 3.64 9.74
C PRO A 36 45.33 4.12 10.84
N VAL A 37 45.86 4.82 11.83
CA VAL A 37 45.08 5.36 12.97
C VAL A 37 43.88 6.19 12.49
N ALA A 38 44.08 7.06 11.52
CA ALA A 38 43.02 7.90 10.96
C ALA A 38 41.85 7.08 10.37
N LYS A 39 42.14 5.86 9.86
CA LYS A 39 41.11 4.95 9.32
C LYS A 39 40.35 4.28 10.45
N MET A 40 41.00 3.88 11.51
CA MET A 40 40.37 3.31 12.70
C MET A 40 39.45 4.34 13.39
N GLU A 41 39.94 5.57 13.59
CA GLU A 41 39.12 6.66 14.13
C GLU A 41 37.89 7.00 13.26
N ALA A 42 38.03 6.89 11.92
CA ALA A 42 36.91 7.06 11.02
C ALA A 42 35.84 5.95 11.20
N PHE A 43 36.30 4.72 11.37
CA PHE A 43 35.39 3.58 11.66
C PHE A 43 34.72 3.71 13.01
N ASP A 44 35.46 4.09 14.05
CA ASP A 44 34.89 4.30 15.40
C ASP A 44 33.81 5.41 15.37
N ARG A 45 34.06 6.52 14.65
CA ARG A 45 33.04 7.55 14.44
C ARG A 45 31.81 7.04 13.71
N LEU A 46 31.99 6.22 12.65
CA LEU A 46 30.86 5.60 11.93
C LEU A 46 30.04 4.69 12.84
N VAL A 47 30.69 3.85 13.62
CA VAL A 47 30.02 2.94 14.58
C VAL A 47 29.29 3.74 15.67
N ALA A 48 29.91 4.77 16.22
CA ALA A 48 29.31 5.64 17.23
C ALA A 48 28.07 6.35 16.69
N ASN A 49 28.16 6.93 15.49
CA ASN A 49 27.03 7.59 14.85
C ASN A 49 25.90 6.60 14.57
N TYR A 50 26.21 5.44 14.00
CA TYR A 50 25.21 4.40 13.72
C TYR A 50 24.48 3.92 14.99
N LYS A 51 25.24 3.71 16.07
CA LYS A 51 24.66 3.37 17.38
C LYS A 51 23.72 4.45 17.89
N SER A 52 24.12 5.72 17.80
CA SER A 52 23.30 6.87 18.19
C SER A 52 22.00 6.92 17.35
N ASP A 53 22.12 6.75 16.03
CA ASP A 53 20.97 6.74 15.13
C ASP A 53 19.98 5.63 15.45
N LEU A 54 20.47 4.41 15.74
CA LEU A 54 19.62 3.27 16.13
C LEU A 54 18.86 3.55 17.42
N TYR A 55 19.53 4.08 18.46
CA TYR A 55 18.87 4.40 19.73
C TYR A 55 17.84 5.52 19.56
N THR A 56 18.21 6.58 18.84
CA THR A 56 17.31 7.70 18.56
C THR A 56 16.08 7.25 17.78
N LEU A 57 16.28 6.44 16.73
CA LEU A 57 15.19 5.89 15.93
C LEU A 57 14.26 5.01 16.76
N ALA A 58 14.82 4.06 17.52
CA ALA A 58 14.04 3.15 18.36
C ALA A 58 13.24 3.90 19.42
N TYR A 59 13.83 4.94 20.04
CA TYR A 59 13.14 5.76 21.02
C TYR A 59 12.01 6.60 20.40
N LYS A 60 12.27 7.23 19.25
CA LYS A 60 11.25 7.96 18.49
C LYS A 60 10.09 7.06 18.08
N GLU A 61 10.35 5.83 17.63
CA GLU A 61 9.31 4.85 17.30
C GLU A 61 8.49 4.44 18.54
N ALA A 62 9.13 4.19 19.67
CA ALA A 62 8.45 3.88 20.93
C ALA A 62 7.54 5.03 21.38
N LEU A 63 7.98 6.28 21.27
CA LEU A 63 7.18 7.46 21.60
C LEU A 63 5.97 7.62 20.67
N VAL A 64 6.15 7.44 19.37
CA VAL A 64 5.06 7.47 18.39
C VAL A 64 4.03 6.40 18.70
N ASN A 65 4.46 5.16 18.95
CA ASN A 65 3.56 4.03 19.22
C ASN A 65 2.79 4.19 20.54
N SER A 66 3.37 4.87 21.53
CA SER A 66 2.74 5.04 22.86
C SER A 66 1.82 6.24 22.96
N ARG A 67 1.99 7.28 22.13
CA ARG A 67 1.35 8.59 22.33
C ARG A 67 0.72 9.19 21.07
N SER A 68 0.99 8.68 19.85
CA SER A 68 0.40 9.29 18.67
C SER A 68 -1.05 8.82 18.48
N ASP A 69 -1.96 9.79 18.37
CA ASP A 69 -3.30 9.53 17.87
C ASP A 69 -3.22 9.22 16.37
N THR A 70 -3.56 7.99 16.00
CA THR A 70 -3.53 7.51 14.62
C THR A 70 -4.89 7.56 13.95
N LEU A 71 -5.96 7.93 14.67
CA LEU A 71 -7.31 8.00 14.12
C LEU A 71 -7.46 9.31 13.31
N ILE A 72 -7.74 9.17 12.03
CA ILE A 72 -8.03 10.29 11.14
C ILE A 72 -9.54 10.40 11.01
N GLY A 73 -10.10 11.54 11.41
CA GLY A 73 -11.53 11.81 11.30
C GLY A 73 -11.97 12.05 9.84
N SER A 74 -13.24 11.75 9.55
CA SER A 74 -13.83 12.00 8.22
C SER A 74 -13.77 13.47 7.82
N ASP A 75 -14.00 14.36 8.78
CA ASP A 75 -14.03 15.81 8.54
C ASP A 75 -12.65 16.37 8.21
N GLU A 76 -11.62 15.86 8.90
CA GLU A 76 -10.22 16.20 8.62
C GLU A 76 -9.80 15.74 7.23
N LEU A 77 -10.19 14.51 6.86
CA LEU A 77 -9.96 13.98 5.51
C LEU A 77 -10.63 14.83 4.44
N ALA A 78 -11.90 15.20 4.66
CA ALA A 78 -12.66 16.02 3.73
C ALA A 78 -12.04 17.42 3.58
N ALA A 79 -11.68 18.06 4.69
CA ALA A 79 -11.04 19.37 4.70
C ALA A 79 -9.66 19.34 4.01
N PHE A 80 -8.85 18.31 4.29
CA PHE A 80 -7.56 18.15 3.65
C PHE A 80 -7.69 17.93 2.15
N TYR A 81 -8.61 17.07 1.73
CA TYR A 81 -8.87 16.85 0.32
C TYR A 81 -9.34 18.13 -0.39
N ALA A 82 -10.29 18.88 0.20
CA ALA A 82 -10.79 20.12 -0.39
C ALA A 82 -9.68 21.16 -0.65
N ASN A 83 -8.69 21.22 0.24
CA ASN A 83 -7.57 22.15 0.12
C ASN A 83 -6.49 21.68 -0.87
N GLU A 84 -6.32 20.36 -1.05
CA GLU A 84 -5.19 19.77 -1.78
C GLU A 84 -5.62 19.00 -3.03
N GLN A 85 -6.91 18.99 -3.40
CA GLN A 85 -7.46 18.13 -4.47
C GLN A 85 -6.73 18.23 -5.81
N GLN A 86 -6.16 19.39 -6.12
CA GLN A 86 -5.38 19.63 -7.33
C GLN A 86 -4.09 18.79 -7.41
N ASN A 87 -3.64 18.27 -6.27
CA ASN A 87 -2.46 17.41 -6.17
C ASN A 87 -2.79 15.92 -6.38
N PHE A 88 -4.08 15.58 -6.43
CA PHE A 88 -4.55 14.19 -6.56
C PHE A 88 -5.15 13.95 -7.94
N LEU A 89 -4.28 13.86 -8.94
CA LEU A 89 -4.71 13.59 -10.30
C LEU A 89 -4.71 12.07 -10.58
N VAL A 90 -5.67 11.65 -11.39
CA VAL A 90 -5.79 10.28 -11.89
C VAL A 90 -4.59 9.97 -12.79
N LYS A 91 -3.86 8.90 -12.48
CA LYS A 91 -2.67 8.46 -13.24
C LYS A 91 -2.98 7.42 -14.32
N GLU A 92 -4.12 6.79 -14.23
CA GLU A 92 -4.65 5.84 -15.22
C GLU A 92 -6.17 5.96 -15.25
N LYS A 93 -6.79 5.68 -16.40
CA LYS A 93 -8.26 5.73 -16.55
C LYS A 93 -8.94 4.90 -15.47
N LEU A 94 -9.89 5.53 -14.74
CA LEU A 94 -10.68 4.91 -13.69
C LEU A 94 -12.13 4.82 -14.10
N ILE A 95 -12.76 3.71 -13.78
CA ILE A 95 -14.13 3.44 -14.18
C ILE A 95 -14.92 2.91 -12.99
N ARG A 96 -16.12 3.43 -12.80
CA ARG A 96 -17.13 2.85 -11.91
C ARG A 96 -18.12 2.08 -12.75
N LEU A 97 -18.27 0.79 -12.47
CA LEU A 97 -19.22 -0.07 -13.19
C LEU A 97 -19.76 -1.19 -12.30
N ARG A 98 -20.98 -1.61 -12.62
CA ARG A 98 -21.50 -2.92 -12.21
C ARG A 98 -21.23 -3.91 -13.32
N PHE A 99 -21.00 -5.14 -12.92
CA PHE A 99 -20.52 -6.15 -13.88
C PHE A 99 -20.95 -7.55 -13.45
N VAL A 100 -21.40 -8.33 -14.44
CA VAL A 100 -21.73 -9.75 -14.29
C VAL A 100 -21.06 -10.54 -15.42
N SER A 101 -20.38 -11.62 -15.06
CA SER A 101 -19.90 -12.62 -16.02
C SER A 101 -20.71 -13.89 -15.87
N LEU A 102 -21.38 -14.28 -16.96
CA LEU A 102 -22.26 -15.44 -17.02
C LEU A 102 -21.57 -16.58 -17.77
N PRO A 103 -21.89 -17.84 -17.42
CA PRO A 103 -21.50 -18.98 -18.26
C PRO A 103 -22.01 -18.84 -19.70
N ARG A 104 -21.30 -19.42 -20.68
CA ARG A 104 -21.64 -19.30 -22.10
C ARG A 104 -23.09 -19.72 -22.43
N ASN A 105 -23.60 -20.73 -21.74
CA ASN A 105 -24.91 -21.32 -22.00
C ASN A 105 -25.96 -20.85 -20.99
N TYR A 106 -25.80 -19.67 -20.41
CA TYR A 106 -26.78 -19.13 -19.50
C TYR A 106 -28.08 -18.78 -20.24
N SER A 107 -29.24 -19.25 -19.75
CA SER A 107 -30.51 -19.15 -20.47
C SER A 107 -31.11 -17.75 -20.49
N ASP A 108 -31.02 -17.05 -19.35
CA ASP A 108 -31.78 -15.82 -19.10
C ASP A 108 -30.93 -14.54 -19.15
N VAL A 109 -29.99 -14.45 -20.10
CA VAL A 109 -29.09 -13.30 -20.27
C VAL A 109 -29.85 -11.97 -20.33
N ALA A 110 -30.98 -11.94 -21.06
CA ALA A 110 -31.79 -10.74 -21.26
C ALA A 110 -32.39 -10.24 -19.91
N LEU A 111 -32.84 -11.15 -19.06
CA LEU A 111 -33.35 -10.82 -17.72
C LEU A 111 -32.27 -10.22 -16.83
N ILE A 112 -31.08 -10.83 -16.82
CA ILE A 112 -29.93 -10.31 -16.06
C ILE A 112 -29.51 -8.94 -16.57
N ALA A 113 -29.45 -8.76 -17.89
CA ALA A 113 -29.16 -7.47 -18.52
C ALA A 113 -30.15 -6.37 -18.12
N GLN A 114 -31.45 -6.70 -18.10
CA GLN A 114 -32.48 -5.76 -17.68
C GLN A 114 -32.28 -5.38 -16.21
N LYS A 115 -32.14 -6.36 -15.32
CA LYS A 115 -31.96 -6.11 -13.88
C LYS A 115 -30.67 -5.34 -13.57
N LEU A 116 -29.60 -5.56 -14.34
CA LEU A 116 -28.36 -4.81 -14.20
C LEU A 116 -28.53 -3.34 -14.65
N LYS A 117 -29.44 -3.06 -15.61
CA LYS A 117 -29.76 -1.69 -16.07
C LYS A 117 -30.65 -0.95 -15.11
N THR A 118 -31.81 -1.53 -14.71
CA THR A 118 -32.79 -0.91 -13.79
C THR A 118 -32.21 -0.74 -12.41
N PHE A 119 -31.59 -1.78 -11.87
CA PHE A 119 -30.81 -1.79 -10.64
C PHE A 119 -31.55 -1.23 -9.42
N GLU A 120 -32.81 -1.53 -9.30
CA GLU A 120 -33.60 -1.27 -8.11
C GLU A 120 -33.24 -2.24 -6.99
N GLU A 121 -33.67 -1.95 -5.77
CA GLU A 121 -33.34 -2.79 -4.60
C GLU A 121 -33.80 -4.26 -4.78
N ALA A 122 -34.95 -4.46 -5.42
CA ALA A 122 -35.45 -5.79 -5.77
C ALA A 122 -34.53 -6.51 -6.78
N ASP A 123 -33.99 -5.76 -7.75
CA ASP A 123 -33.08 -6.31 -8.76
C ASP A 123 -31.73 -6.71 -8.15
N ILE A 124 -31.21 -5.88 -7.25
CA ILE A 124 -29.97 -6.18 -6.52
C ILE A 124 -30.13 -7.46 -5.71
N ARG A 125 -31.22 -7.57 -4.92
CA ARG A 125 -31.51 -8.78 -4.14
C ARG A 125 -31.66 -10.01 -5.03
N TYR A 126 -32.30 -9.87 -6.18
CA TYR A 126 -32.46 -10.97 -7.11
C TYR A 126 -31.10 -11.41 -7.66
N LEU A 127 -30.28 -10.47 -8.18
CA LEU A 127 -28.95 -10.77 -8.73
C LEU A 127 -28.02 -11.41 -7.66
N ASP A 128 -28.09 -10.94 -6.43
CA ASP A 128 -27.32 -11.49 -5.32
C ASP A 128 -27.78 -12.92 -4.97
N SER A 129 -29.10 -13.16 -4.94
CA SER A 129 -29.67 -14.47 -4.59
C SER A 129 -29.27 -15.60 -5.57
N ILE A 130 -29.03 -15.27 -6.82
CA ILE A 130 -28.64 -16.23 -7.87
C ILE A 130 -27.14 -16.14 -8.23
N SER A 131 -26.37 -15.37 -7.46
CA SER A 131 -24.97 -15.07 -7.73
C SER A 131 -24.07 -16.31 -7.89
N ILE A 132 -24.43 -17.41 -7.23
CA ILE A 132 -23.72 -18.71 -7.34
C ILE A 132 -23.71 -19.28 -8.76
N GLN A 133 -24.66 -18.85 -9.60
CA GLN A 133 -24.73 -19.26 -11.01
C GLN A 133 -23.81 -18.45 -11.94
N PHE A 134 -23.22 -17.38 -11.43
CA PHE A 134 -22.38 -16.46 -12.19
C PHE A 134 -20.90 -16.83 -12.04
N ASN A 135 -20.14 -16.62 -13.09
CA ASN A 135 -18.69 -16.76 -13.01
C ASN A 135 -18.08 -15.66 -12.14
N LYS A 136 -18.61 -14.43 -12.28
CA LYS A 136 -18.22 -13.26 -11.49
C LYS A 136 -19.38 -12.30 -11.34
N LEU A 137 -19.45 -11.60 -10.21
CA LEU A 137 -20.43 -10.57 -9.92
C LEU A 137 -19.77 -9.41 -9.20
N ASN A 138 -20.02 -8.19 -9.68
CA ASN A 138 -19.73 -6.95 -8.97
C ASN A 138 -20.94 -6.02 -9.09
N LEU A 139 -21.67 -5.86 -8.01
CA LEU A 139 -22.80 -4.93 -7.91
C LEU A 139 -22.42 -3.61 -7.23
N ASN A 140 -21.20 -3.50 -6.69
CA ASN A 140 -20.76 -2.27 -6.05
C ASN A 140 -20.20 -1.29 -7.09
N ASP A 141 -21.05 -0.37 -7.52
CA ASP A 141 -20.72 0.69 -8.47
C ASP A 141 -20.20 1.99 -7.82
N SER A 142 -19.92 1.96 -6.52
CA SER A 142 -19.30 3.08 -5.79
C SER A 142 -17.78 3.06 -5.87
N ILE A 143 -17.19 1.93 -6.25
CA ILE A 143 -15.74 1.72 -6.26
C ILE A 143 -15.17 2.08 -7.62
N TRP A 144 -14.13 2.90 -7.63
CA TRP A 144 -13.33 3.19 -8.80
C TRP A 144 -12.35 2.06 -9.08
N VAL A 145 -12.39 1.54 -10.29
CA VAL A 145 -11.55 0.42 -10.74
C VAL A 145 -10.64 0.89 -11.86
N PRO A 146 -9.32 0.66 -11.76
CA PRO A 146 -8.39 0.95 -12.85
C PRO A 146 -8.72 0.17 -14.11
N LEU A 147 -8.62 0.83 -15.28
CA LEU A 147 -8.87 0.22 -16.58
C LEU A 147 -8.12 -1.10 -16.77
N ASN A 148 -6.84 -1.13 -16.41
CA ASN A 148 -6.03 -2.34 -16.55
C ASN A 148 -6.60 -3.56 -15.77
N ARG A 149 -7.30 -3.33 -14.67
CA ARG A 149 -7.98 -4.39 -13.93
C ARG A 149 -9.23 -4.86 -14.66
N ILE A 150 -10.00 -3.93 -15.23
CA ILE A 150 -11.20 -4.25 -16.01
C ILE A 150 -10.84 -5.08 -17.24
N LEU A 151 -9.79 -4.69 -17.98
CA LEU A 151 -9.32 -5.44 -19.16
C LEU A 151 -8.86 -6.87 -18.82
N LYS A 152 -8.35 -7.11 -17.62
CA LYS A 152 -7.99 -8.46 -17.15
C LYS A 152 -9.20 -9.30 -16.75
N GLU A 153 -10.27 -8.66 -16.30
CA GLU A 153 -11.47 -9.35 -15.80
C GLU A 153 -12.48 -9.65 -16.91
N ILE A 154 -12.52 -8.84 -17.96
CA ILE A 154 -13.47 -8.92 -19.07
C ILE A 154 -12.69 -9.25 -20.33
N GLY A 155 -12.53 -10.55 -20.63
CA GLY A 155 -11.68 -11.05 -21.70
C GLY A 155 -11.87 -10.38 -23.08
N PRO A 156 -13.12 -10.10 -23.54
CA PRO A 156 -13.35 -9.43 -24.81
C PRO A 156 -12.98 -7.94 -24.85
N LEU A 157 -12.73 -7.31 -23.70
CA LEU A 157 -12.27 -5.91 -23.67
C LEU A 157 -10.75 -5.85 -23.86
N ALA A 158 -10.33 -4.95 -24.73
CA ALA A 158 -8.94 -4.67 -25.02
C ALA A 158 -8.74 -3.15 -25.20
N ARG A 159 -7.49 -2.69 -25.25
CA ARG A 159 -7.20 -1.25 -25.38
C ARG A 159 -7.65 -0.62 -26.68
N ASP A 160 -7.81 -1.41 -27.72
CA ASP A 160 -8.27 -0.97 -29.05
C ASP A 160 -9.80 -0.79 -29.14
N ASN A 161 -10.56 -1.37 -28.20
CA ASN A 161 -12.02 -1.29 -28.20
C ASN A 161 -12.63 -0.68 -26.93
N GLU A 162 -11.81 -0.36 -25.91
CA GLU A 162 -12.30 0.16 -24.62
C GLU A 162 -13.16 1.42 -24.77
N GLU A 163 -12.76 2.34 -25.66
CA GLU A 163 -13.48 3.58 -25.90
C GLU A 163 -14.86 3.39 -26.51
N ILE A 164 -15.11 2.22 -27.11
CA ILE A 164 -16.43 1.88 -27.67
C ILE A 164 -17.39 1.47 -26.56
N TYR A 165 -16.90 0.70 -25.59
CA TYR A 165 -17.74 0.04 -24.56
C TYR A 165 -17.71 0.73 -23.20
N LEU A 166 -16.64 1.43 -22.85
CA LEU A 166 -16.44 2.00 -21.53
C LEU A 166 -16.67 3.52 -21.52
N LYS A 167 -17.88 3.95 -21.93
CA LYS A 167 -18.33 5.35 -21.83
C LYS A 167 -19.28 5.53 -20.66
N LYS A 168 -19.34 6.74 -20.12
CA LYS A 168 -20.25 7.10 -19.04
C LYS A 168 -21.70 6.71 -19.38
N SER A 169 -22.37 6.10 -18.43
CA SER A 169 -23.77 5.63 -18.52
C SER A 169 -24.03 4.58 -19.61
N GLN A 170 -23.00 3.95 -20.14
CA GLN A 170 -23.13 2.96 -21.19
C GLN A 170 -23.31 1.54 -20.62
N PHE A 171 -24.25 0.81 -21.21
CA PHE A 171 -24.38 -0.63 -21.03
C PHE A 171 -23.67 -1.35 -22.18
N PHE A 172 -22.97 -2.43 -21.86
CA PHE A 172 -22.38 -3.32 -22.86
C PHE A 172 -22.71 -4.79 -22.59
N GLU A 173 -22.81 -5.54 -23.66
CA GLU A 173 -22.88 -7.00 -23.68
C GLU A 173 -21.80 -7.50 -24.61
N LEU A 174 -20.88 -8.31 -24.07
CA LEU A 174 -19.78 -8.92 -24.82
C LEU A 174 -19.79 -10.42 -24.62
N LYS A 175 -19.32 -11.15 -25.62
CA LYS A 175 -19.30 -12.62 -25.61
C LYS A 175 -17.97 -13.15 -26.12
N ASP A 176 -17.52 -14.23 -25.51
CA ASP A 176 -16.38 -15.00 -26.00
C ASP A 176 -16.58 -16.50 -25.78
N SER A 177 -15.51 -17.27 -25.91
CA SER A 177 -15.55 -18.72 -25.69
C SER A 177 -15.81 -19.12 -24.24
N LEU A 178 -15.57 -18.23 -23.27
CA LEU A 178 -15.66 -18.47 -21.83
C LEU A 178 -17.03 -18.07 -21.26
N GLY A 179 -17.70 -17.08 -21.85
CA GLY A 179 -18.97 -16.62 -21.32
C GLY A 179 -19.55 -15.37 -21.96
N VAL A 180 -20.56 -14.83 -21.26
CA VAL A 180 -21.22 -13.56 -21.57
C VAL A 180 -20.89 -12.56 -20.47
N TYR A 181 -20.49 -11.37 -20.87
CA TYR A 181 -20.07 -10.29 -19.98
C TYR A 181 -21.04 -9.12 -20.14
N LEU A 182 -21.72 -8.80 -19.05
CA LEU A 182 -22.68 -7.70 -18.99
C LEU A 182 -22.11 -6.63 -18.08
N GLY A 183 -22.06 -5.38 -18.53
CA GLY A 183 -21.59 -4.29 -17.72
C GLY A 183 -22.40 -3.02 -17.90
N GLN A 184 -22.64 -2.32 -16.82
CA GLN A 184 -23.21 -0.97 -16.80
C GLN A 184 -22.18 -0.01 -16.25
N VAL A 185 -21.61 0.81 -17.10
CA VAL A 185 -20.69 1.88 -16.73
C VAL A 185 -21.46 3.01 -16.07
N GLN A 186 -21.04 3.47 -14.92
CA GLN A 186 -21.62 4.61 -14.22
C GLN A 186 -20.86 5.88 -14.55
N GLU A 187 -19.56 5.84 -14.41
CA GLU A 187 -18.71 7.00 -14.59
C GLU A 187 -17.30 6.60 -15.04
N VAL A 188 -16.65 7.51 -15.76
CA VAL A 188 -15.28 7.35 -16.26
C VAL A 188 -14.50 8.61 -15.90
N LEU A 189 -13.28 8.43 -15.42
CA LEU A 189 -12.30 9.48 -15.20
C LEU A 189 -11.08 9.21 -16.08
N GLU A 190 -10.70 10.21 -16.83
CA GLU A 190 -9.53 10.16 -17.69
C GLU A 190 -8.25 10.52 -16.93
N VAL A 191 -7.12 10.24 -17.54
CA VAL A 191 -5.82 10.62 -16.98
C VAL A 191 -5.76 12.14 -16.82
N ASN A 192 -5.27 12.61 -15.68
CA ASN A 192 -5.21 13.99 -15.21
C ASN A 192 -6.54 14.60 -14.74
N ASP A 193 -7.63 13.88 -14.71
CA ASP A 193 -8.81 14.31 -13.95
C ASP A 193 -8.51 14.34 -12.44
N ILE A 194 -9.24 15.14 -11.69
CA ILE A 194 -9.14 15.17 -10.23
C ILE A 194 -9.69 13.84 -9.68
N ALA A 195 -8.86 13.10 -8.99
CA ALA A 195 -9.24 11.83 -8.40
C ALA A 195 -10.22 12.05 -7.23
N PRO A 196 -11.41 11.42 -7.21
CA PRO A 196 -12.41 11.64 -6.17
C PRO A 196 -11.93 11.17 -4.80
N LEU A 197 -12.44 11.81 -3.74
CA LEU A 197 -12.09 11.50 -2.35
C LEU A 197 -12.21 10.00 -2.03
N SER A 198 -13.26 9.34 -2.53
CA SER A 198 -13.47 7.91 -2.31
C SER A 198 -12.33 7.03 -2.85
N TYR A 199 -11.69 7.45 -3.94
CA TYR A 199 -10.55 6.74 -4.53
C TYR A 199 -9.25 7.01 -3.78
N VAL A 200 -8.99 8.27 -3.43
CA VAL A 200 -7.73 8.69 -2.80
C VAL A 200 -7.73 8.56 -1.28
N LYS A 201 -8.88 8.26 -0.66
CA LYS A 201 -9.04 8.17 0.81
C LYS A 201 -7.95 7.35 1.50
N PRO A 202 -7.59 6.13 1.06
CA PRO A 202 -6.53 5.36 1.71
C PRO A 202 -5.17 6.07 1.65
N SER A 203 -4.86 6.73 0.54
CA SER A 203 -3.62 7.49 0.37
C SER A 203 -3.60 8.74 1.24
N LEU A 204 -4.73 9.46 1.34
CA LEU A 204 -4.88 10.63 2.21
C LEU A 204 -4.70 10.27 3.68
N GLU A 205 -5.29 9.18 4.14
CA GLU A 205 -5.11 8.68 5.50
C GLU A 205 -3.63 8.43 5.81
N GLN A 206 -2.89 7.83 4.89
CA GLN A 206 -1.46 7.61 5.06
C GLN A 206 -0.67 8.93 5.11
N ILE A 207 -0.98 9.87 4.23
CA ILE A 207 -0.33 11.19 4.21
C ILE A 207 -0.57 11.92 5.53
N LEU A 208 -1.81 11.96 6.02
CA LEU A 208 -2.16 12.61 7.27
C LEU A 208 -1.49 11.94 8.48
N LYS A 209 -1.45 10.61 8.52
CA LYS A 209 -0.71 9.86 9.56
C LYS A 209 0.78 10.20 9.56
N ILE A 210 1.40 10.29 8.40
CA ILE A 210 2.81 10.65 8.27
C ILE A 210 3.03 12.10 8.73
N ARG A 211 2.17 13.05 8.32
CA ARG A 211 2.25 14.46 8.74
C ARG A 211 2.09 14.60 10.27
N ARG A 212 1.12 13.90 10.87
CA ARG A 212 0.94 13.89 12.34
C ARG A 212 2.15 13.32 13.05
N LYS A 213 2.67 12.18 12.57
CA LYS A 213 3.89 11.58 13.12
C LYS A 213 5.07 12.56 13.10
N GLN A 214 5.29 13.23 11.97
CA GLN A 214 6.37 14.21 11.83
C GLN A 214 6.18 15.43 12.74
N ALA A 215 4.95 15.96 12.83
CA ALA A 215 4.64 17.08 13.71
C ALA A 215 4.85 16.72 15.17
N PHE A 216 4.41 15.53 15.59
CA PHE A 216 4.60 15.01 16.93
C PHE A 216 6.08 14.85 17.29
N LEU A 217 6.89 14.28 16.41
CA LEU A 217 8.33 14.13 16.62
C LEU A 217 9.04 15.48 16.74
N LYS A 218 8.68 16.44 15.89
CA LYS A 218 9.21 17.81 15.98
C LYS A 218 8.81 18.51 17.29
N GLN A 219 7.63 18.23 17.81
CA GLN A 219 7.20 18.78 19.10
C GLN A 219 8.01 18.17 20.23
N ILE A 220 8.17 16.84 20.26
CA ILE A 220 9.00 16.16 21.27
C ILE A 220 10.43 16.68 21.26
N GLU A 221 11.05 16.84 20.09
CA GLU A 221 12.41 17.36 19.97
C GLU A 221 12.52 18.76 20.59
N ARG A 222 11.53 19.63 20.37
CA ARG A 222 11.47 20.96 20.99
C ARG A 222 11.31 20.86 22.52
N ASP A 223 10.36 20.04 22.96
CA ASP A 223 10.07 19.88 24.40
C ASP A 223 11.30 19.36 25.16
N ILE A 224 12.05 18.41 24.61
CA ILE A 224 13.29 17.88 25.18
C ILE A 224 14.37 18.99 25.28
N ILE A 225 14.53 19.80 24.24
CA ILE A 225 15.50 20.91 24.23
C ILE A 225 15.10 21.96 25.25
N ASP A 226 13.82 22.36 25.29
CA ASP A 226 13.32 23.35 26.22
C ASP A 226 13.46 22.90 27.68
N GLU A 227 13.20 21.61 27.95
CA GLU A 227 13.41 21.00 29.25
C GLU A 227 14.90 21.00 29.65
N ALA A 228 15.79 20.63 28.73
CA ALA A 228 17.23 20.63 28.98
C ALA A 228 17.77 22.04 29.28
N ILE A 229 17.27 23.08 28.59
CA ILE A 229 17.63 24.48 28.87
C ILE A 229 17.12 24.92 30.24
N LYS A 230 15.85 24.61 30.59
CA LYS A 230 15.27 24.94 31.89
C LYS A 230 16.05 24.31 33.05
N ASN A 231 16.48 23.07 32.87
CA ASN A 231 17.23 22.32 33.87
C ASN A 231 18.74 22.60 33.83
N LYS A 232 19.20 23.55 32.99
CA LYS A 232 20.62 23.88 32.80
C LYS A 232 21.49 22.69 32.38
N ALA A 233 20.87 21.70 31.74
CA ALA A 233 21.58 20.56 31.13
C ALA A 233 22.12 20.89 29.73
N LEU A 234 21.59 21.95 29.11
CA LEU A 234 22.06 22.52 27.85
C LEU A 234 22.20 24.03 27.95
N GLU A 235 23.39 24.54 27.68
CA GLU A 235 23.67 25.97 27.61
C GLU A 235 24.14 26.29 26.17
N ILE A 236 23.55 27.33 25.58
CA ILE A 236 23.91 27.80 24.23
C ILE A 236 24.64 29.10 24.41
N TYR A 237 25.92 29.13 24.04
CA TYR A 237 26.73 30.34 24.02
C TYR A 237 26.72 30.92 22.60
N ASN A 238 26.21 32.17 22.46
CA ASN A 238 26.21 32.92 21.18
C ASN A 238 27.49 33.73 21.04
#